data_48463a7c58acee127693cb2c047ca07f
#
_entry.id   48463a7c58acee127693cb2c047ca07f
#
_cell.length_a   1.000
_cell.length_b   1.000
_cell.length_c   1.000
_cell.angle_alpha   90.00
_cell.angle_beta   90.00
_cell.angle_gamma   90.00
#
_symmetry.space_group_name_H-M   'P 1'
#
loop_
_entity.id
_entity.type
_entity.pdbx_description
1 polymer ?
#
loop_
_entity_poly.entity_id
_entity_poly.type
_entity_poly.pdbx_seq_one_letter_code
_entity_poly.pdbx_strand_id
1 'polypeptide(L)'
;VKAVENYLLSFEVKTKPLPQPRPRFATIAGHPRVYTPNNVMGRSFNLYKKEIVAAAVKAGAEAVVVPLEAQIRCRMTPPRSLLRKDGTLKSSARTYPIAQRDGDGDNFLKAVLDSLLGIAFKDDSQFVGLSVTKEWALDSEEGIHVTIREVGLA
;
A
#
# COMPACT_ATOMS: atom_id res chain seq x y z
N VAL A 1 8.88 15.00 -25.61
CA VAL A 1 8.83 14.16 -24.41
C VAL A 1 10.24 14.18 -23.83
N LYS A 2 10.45 14.87 -22.73
CA LYS A 2 11.67 14.71 -21.97
C LYS A 2 11.72 13.26 -21.49
N ALA A 3 12.68 12.48 -21.97
CA ALA A 3 13.08 11.27 -21.29
C ALA A 3 13.53 11.70 -19.90
N VAL A 4 12.77 11.36 -18.88
CA VAL A 4 13.21 11.54 -17.50
C VAL A 4 14.26 10.45 -17.28
N GLU A 5 15.53 10.80 -17.51
CA GLU A 5 16.62 9.90 -17.18
C GLU A 5 16.59 9.65 -15.67
N ASN A 6 16.51 8.39 -15.29
CA ASN A 6 16.53 7.93 -13.91
C ASN A 6 15.33 8.41 -13.06
N TYR A 7 14.11 8.20 -13.54
CA TYR A 7 12.93 8.45 -12.72
C TYR A 7 12.99 7.69 -11.39
N LEU A 8 12.90 8.44 -10.32
CA LEU A 8 12.84 7.91 -8.96
C LEU A 8 11.81 8.68 -8.17
N LEU A 9 10.80 7.97 -7.69
CA LEU A 9 9.78 8.48 -6.78
C LEU A 9 9.91 7.73 -5.45
N SER A 10 10.09 8.45 -4.37
CA SER A 10 10.14 7.87 -3.03
C SER A 10 9.39 8.76 -2.06
N PHE A 11 8.46 8.16 -1.32
CA PHE A 11 7.69 8.89 -0.32
C PHE A 11 7.21 7.96 0.80
N GLU A 12 6.85 8.57 1.92
CA GLU A 12 6.30 7.89 3.07
C GLU A 12 4.94 8.50 3.44
N VAL A 13 4.00 7.66 3.85
CA VAL A 13 2.70 8.10 4.38
C VAL A 13 2.54 7.51 5.78
N LYS A 14 2.41 8.38 6.77
CA LYS A 14 2.24 7.99 8.18
C LYS A 14 0.77 7.70 8.44
N THR A 15 0.31 6.57 7.98
CA THR A 15 -1.06 6.10 8.13
C THR A 15 -1.08 4.59 8.26
N LYS A 16 -2.14 4.06 8.83
CA LYS A 16 -2.32 2.60 8.89
C LYS A 16 -2.39 2.03 7.47
N PRO A 17 -1.51 1.09 7.10
CA PRO A 17 -1.62 0.42 5.81
C PRO A 17 -2.96 -0.29 5.66
N LEU A 18 -3.65 -0.06 4.55
CA LEU A 18 -4.93 -0.70 4.25
C LEU A 18 -4.82 -1.56 2.99
N PRO A 19 -5.31 -2.81 3.03
CA PRO A 19 -5.38 -3.63 1.85
C PRO A 19 -6.51 -3.18 0.92
N GLN A 20 -6.39 -3.45 -0.36
CA GLN A 20 -7.46 -3.23 -1.33
C GLN A 20 -8.70 -4.02 -0.90
N PRO A 21 -9.85 -3.38 -0.70
CA PRO A 21 -11.07 -4.11 -0.33
C PRO A 21 -11.54 -4.96 -1.51
N ARG A 22 -12.01 -6.16 -1.19
CA ARG A 22 -12.61 -7.04 -2.20
C ARG A 22 -14.05 -6.60 -2.47
N PRO A 23 -14.50 -6.62 -3.72
CA PRO A 23 -15.90 -6.40 -4.04
C PRO A 23 -16.79 -7.39 -3.30
N ARG A 24 -17.92 -6.92 -2.81
CA ARG A 24 -18.92 -7.74 -2.12
C ARG A 24 -20.22 -7.76 -2.92
N PHE A 25 -20.94 -8.87 -2.76
CA PHE A 25 -22.25 -9.03 -3.32
C PHE A 25 -23.31 -8.77 -2.24
N ALA A 26 -24.35 -8.03 -2.60
CA ALA A 26 -25.52 -7.82 -1.75
C ALA A 26 -26.77 -7.91 -2.61
N THR A 27 -27.88 -8.35 -2.01
CA THR A 27 -29.20 -8.30 -2.64
C THR A 27 -29.95 -7.11 -2.04
N ILE A 28 -30.24 -6.11 -2.86
CA ILE A 28 -31.01 -4.93 -2.47
C ILE A 28 -32.32 -4.92 -3.25
N ALA A 29 -33.44 -4.92 -2.55
CA ALA A 29 -34.79 -4.99 -3.15
C ALA A 29 -34.95 -6.13 -4.16
N GLY A 30 -34.40 -7.31 -3.87
CA GLY A 30 -34.46 -8.48 -4.73
C GLY A 30 -33.48 -8.49 -5.91
N HIS A 31 -32.67 -7.45 -6.08
CA HIS A 31 -31.69 -7.34 -7.16
C HIS A 31 -30.25 -7.53 -6.65
N PRO A 32 -29.44 -8.39 -7.31
CA PRO A 32 -28.04 -8.54 -6.95
C PRO A 32 -27.26 -7.26 -7.26
N ARG A 33 -26.42 -6.86 -6.32
CA ARG A 33 -25.53 -5.72 -6.43
C ARG A 33 -24.12 -6.10 -6.08
N VAL A 34 -23.16 -5.57 -6.83
CA VAL A 34 -21.73 -5.64 -6.51
C VAL A 34 -21.30 -4.28 -6.02
N TYR A 35 -20.63 -4.22 -4.89
CA TYR A 35 -20.09 -2.97 -4.35
C TYR A 35 -18.73 -3.21 -3.71
N THR A 36 -17.92 -2.16 -3.66
CA THR A 36 -16.63 -2.15 -3.00
C THR A 36 -16.75 -1.40 -1.68
N PRO A 37 -16.52 -2.05 -0.54
CA PRO A 37 -16.57 -1.38 0.77
C PRO A 37 -15.57 -0.22 0.84
N ASN A 38 -15.99 0.93 1.40
CA ASN A 38 -15.08 2.04 1.66
C ASN A 38 -14.44 1.98 3.05
N ASN A 39 -15.02 1.22 3.97
CA ASN A 39 -14.47 1.07 5.32
C ASN A 39 -13.66 -0.23 5.39
N VAL A 40 -12.36 -0.09 5.57
CA VAL A 40 -11.42 -1.21 5.67
C VAL A 40 -10.67 -1.10 6.99
N MET A 41 -10.72 -2.17 7.77
CA MET A 41 -10.04 -2.20 9.08
C MET A 41 -10.40 -0.99 9.98
N GLY A 42 -11.65 -0.52 9.90
CA GLY A 42 -12.14 0.61 10.68
C GLY A 42 -11.76 1.99 10.16
N ARG A 43 -11.22 2.08 8.94
CA ARG A 43 -10.80 3.35 8.34
C ARG A 43 -11.38 3.56 6.94
N SER A 44 -11.54 4.82 6.54
CA SER A 44 -11.95 5.18 5.19
C SER A 44 -10.85 4.83 4.17
N PHE A 45 -11.19 3.97 3.25
CA PHE A 45 -10.27 3.59 2.16
C PHE A 45 -10.07 4.73 1.15
N ASN A 46 -11.12 5.53 0.90
CA ASN A 46 -10.99 6.69 0.01
C ASN A 46 -10.06 7.75 0.58
N LEU A 47 -10.11 8.00 1.88
CA LEU A 47 -9.18 8.91 2.54
C LEU A 47 -7.73 8.40 2.46
N TYR A 48 -7.54 7.11 2.68
CA TYR A 48 -6.24 6.46 2.55
C TYR A 48 -5.63 6.66 1.15
N LYS A 49 -6.42 6.45 0.09
CA LYS A 49 -5.98 6.69 -1.28
C LYS A 49 -5.61 8.15 -1.53
N LYS A 50 -6.38 9.09 -1.01
CA LYS A 50 -6.09 10.52 -1.12
C LYS A 50 -4.79 10.90 -0.43
N GLU A 51 -4.49 10.33 0.72
CA GLU A 51 -3.25 10.55 1.44
C GLU A 51 -2.04 10.05 0.63
N ILE A 52 -2.16 8.88 -0.02
CA ILE A 52 -1.12 8.33 -0.89
C ILE A 52 -0.87 9.26 -2.08
N VAL A 53 -1.92 9.68 -2.77
CA VAL A 53 -1.81 10.58 -3.93
C VAL A 53 -1.17 11.91 -3.53
N ALA A 54 -1.61 12.50 -2.42
CA ALA A 54 -1.05 13.77 -1.94
C ALA A 54 0.46 13.66 -1.63
N ALA A 55 0.88 12.58 -0.99
CA ALA A 55 2.29 12.34 -0.70
C ALA A 55 3.12 12.13 -1.98
N ALA A 56 2.58 11.40 -2.94
CA ALA A 56 3.24 11.17 -4.24
C ALA A 56 3.41 12.47 -5.03
N VAL A 57 2.37 13.28 -5.11
CA VAL A 57 2.41 14.59 -5.80
C VAL A 57 3.43 15.51 -5.13
N LYS A 58 3.45 15.58 -3.81
CA LYS A 58 4.43 16.36 -3.05
C LYS A 58 5.87 15.88 -3.30
N ALA A 59 6.07 14.59 -3.51
CA ALA A 59 7.37 14.00 -3.82
C ALA A 59 7.80 14.17 -5.29
N GLY A 60 6.96 14.75 -6.14
CA GLY A 60 7.27 15.01 -7.53
C GLY A 60 6.80 13.93 -8.51
N ALA A 61 5.73 13.20 -8.20
CA ALA A 61 5.20 12.18 -9.08
C ALA A 61 4.82 12.73 -10.45
N GLU A 62 5.19 11.99 -11.49
CA GLU A 62 4.82 12.27 -12.89
C GLU A 62 4.35 10.98 -13.54
N ALA A 63 3.32 11.07 -14.39
CA ALA A 63 2.78 9.93 -15.10
C ALA A 63 3.71 9.50 -16.26
N VAL A 64 4.80 8.84 -15.91
CA VAL A 64 5.82 8.38 -16.86
C VAL A 64 5.37 7.14 -17.64
N VAL A 65 6.05 6.86 -18.76
CA VAL A 65 5.76 5.71 -19.66
C VAL A 65 6.98 4.82 -19.87
N VAL A 66 7.79 4.65 -18.85
CA VAL A 66 9.02 3.86 -18.87
C VAL A 66 8.84 2.55 -18.10
N PRO A 67 9.68 1.53 -18.30
CA PRO A 67 9.67 0.34 -17.46
C PRO A 67 9.97 0.70 -16.00
N LEU A 68 9.17 0.19 -15.10
CA LEU A 68 9.22 0.56 -13.69
C LEU A 68 9.38 -0.65 -12.77
N GLU A 69 9.94 -0.38 -11.61
CA GLU A 69 10.00 -1.29 -10.48
C GLU A 69 9.44 -0.57 -9.26
N ALA A 70 8.57 -1.26 -8.51
CA ALA A 70 8.00 -0.72 -7.28
C ALA A 70 8.37 -1.57 -6.07
N GLN A 71 8.69 -0.90 -4.97
CA GLN A 71 8.88 -1.51 -3.67
C GLN A 71 7.99 -0.80 -2.66
N ILE A 72 7.19 -1.57 -1.95
CA ILE A 72 6.28 -1.06 -0.93
C ILE A 72 6.56 -1.76 0.39
N ARG A 73 6.80 -0.97 1.43
CA ARG A 73 6.97 -1.45 2.80
C ARG A 73 5.78 -1.02 3.63
N CYS A 74 5.10 -1.99 4.22
CA CYS A 74 3.97 -1.76 5.11
C CYS A 74 4.39 -2.02 6.55
N ARG A 75 4.28 -1.00 7.40
CA ARG A 75 4.60 -1.07 8.82
C ARG A 75 3.32 -0.90 9.61
N MET A 76 2.98 -1.93 10.36
CA MET A 76 1.72 -2.03 11.07
C MET A 76 1.92 -2.06 12.58
N THR A 77 1.05 -1.38 13.31
CA THR A 77 1.03 -1.48 14.76
C THR A 77 0.57 -2.87 15.17
N PRO A 78 1.37 -3.62 15.95
CA PRO A 78 0.94 -4.94 16.40
C PRO A 78 -0.23 -4.82 17.39
N PRO A 79 -1.15 -5.81 17.40
CA PRO A 79 -2.19 -5.88 18.43
C PRO A 79 -1.58 -5.91 19.83
N ARG A 80 -2.24 -5.29 20.78
CA ARG A 80 -1.79 -5.26 22.19
C ARG A 80 -1.58 -6.65 22.77
N SER A 81 -2.37 -7.63 22.34
CA SER A 81 -2.26 -9.03 22.79
C SER A 81 -0.91 -9.68 22.44
N LEU A 82 -0.18 -9.13 21.48
CA LEU A 82 1.14 -9.63 21.08
C LEU A 82 2.29 -8.93 21.82
N LEU A 83 2.00 -7.88 22.57
CA LEU A 83 3.01 -7.06 23.23
C LEU A 83 3.10 -7.34 24.72
N ARG A 84 4.34 -7.26 25.26
CA ARG A 84 4.59 -7.16 26.69
C ARG A 84 4.25 -5.76 27.18
N LYS A 85 4.26 -5.58 28.50
CA LYS A 85 3.99 -4.26 29.12
C LYS A 85 5.01 -3.19 28.70
N ASP A 86 6.23 -3.58 28.36
CA ASP A 86 7.29 -2.67 27.90
C ASP A 86 7.23 -2.34 26.39
N GLY A 87 6.23 -2.86 25.68
CA GLY A 87 6.03 -2.61 24.25
C GLY A 87 6.80 -3.55 23.31
N THR A 88 7.57 -4.50 23.85
CA THR A 88 8.26 -5.52 23.04
C THR A 88 7.35 -6.69 22.70
N LEU A 89 7.63 -7.42 21.62
CA LEU A 89 6.85 -8.60 21.26
C LEU A 89 7.05 -9.73 22.29
N LYS A 90 5.95 -10.40 22.64
CA LYS A 90 6.00 -11.63 23.41
C LYS A 90 6.76 -12.71 22.64
N SER A 91 7.43 -13.62 23.35
CA SER A 91 8.14 -14.74 22.74
C SER A 91 7.21 -15.68 21.94
N SER A 92 5.93 -15.75 22.33
CA SER A 92 4.89 -16.54 21.62
C SER A 92 4.24 -15.80 20.46
N ALA A 93 4.53 -14.50 20.28
CA ALA A 93 3.92 -13.70 19.23
C ALA A 93 4.52 -14.02 17.85
N ARG A 94 3.69 -13.91 16.82
CA ARG A 94 4.18 -13.96 15.44
C ARG A 94 5.11 -12.77 15.19
N THR A 95 6.27 -13.04 14.61
CA THR A 95 7.32 -12.03 14.39
C THR A 95 6.98 -11.05 13.27
N TYR A 96 6.13 -11.48 12.35
CA TYR A 96 5.64 -10.67 11.22
C TYR A 96 4.12 -10.72 11.15
N PRO A 97 3.47 -9.73 10.50
CA PRO A 97 2.02 -9.71 10.32
C PRO A 97 1.57 -10.73 9.26
N ILE A 98 1.52 -11.98 9.63
CA ILE A 98 1.21 -13.12 8.73
C ILE A 98 -0.16 -13.74 8.96
N ALA A 99 -0.93 -13.25 9.95
CA ALA A 99 -2.29 -13.74 10.17
C ALA A 99 -3.23 -13.18 9.09
N GLN A 100 -4.29 -13.93 8.78
CA GLN A 100 -5.30 -13.51 7.79
C GLN A 100 -5.85 -12.10 8.09
N ARG A 101 -6.08 -11.78 9.34
CA ARG A 101 -6.55 -10.46 9.79
C ARG A 101 -5.53 -9.33 9.59
N ASP A 102 -4.26 -9.67 9.39
CA ASP A 102 -3.21 -8.67 9.14
C ASP A 102 -3.21 -8.19 7.69
N GLY A 103 -3.91 -8.88 6.80
CA GLY A 103 -4.05 -8.55 5.38
C GLY A 103 -3.02 -9.23 4.48
N ASP A 104 -3.39 -9.42 3.22
CA ASP A 104 -2.55 -10.05 2.21
C ASP A 104 -1.62 -9.01 1.54
N GLY A 105 -0.36 -9.35 1.35
CA GLY A 105 0.64 -8.46 0.78
C GLY A 105 0.28 -7.94 -0.61
N ASP A 106 -0.26 -8.78 -1.48
CA ASP A 106 -0.71 -8.40 -2.82
C ASP A 106 -1.85 -7.36 -2.79
N ASN A 107 -2.75 -7.43 -1.81
CA ASN A 107 -3.82 -6.46 -1.64
C ASN A 107 -3.30 -5.11 -1.14
N PHE A 108 -2.25 -5.08 -0.33
CA PHE A 108 -1.57 -3.83 0.05
C PHE A 108 -0.87 -3.20 -1.14
N LEU A 109 -0.16 -3.99 -1.92
CA LEU A 109 0.50 -3.55 -3.15
C LEU A 109 -0.52 -2.95 -4.13
N LYS A 110 -1.61 -3.66 -4.37
CA LYS A 110 -2.66 -3.23 -5.29
C LYS A 110 -3.30 -1.91 -4.85
N ALA A 111 -3.58 -1.74 -3.56
CA ALA A 111 -4.16 -0.51 -3.04
C ALA A 111 -3.28 0.72 -3.36
N VAL A 112 -1.97 0.59 -3.21
CA VAL A 112 -1.02 1.67 -3.50
C VAL A 112 -0.94 1.92 -5.00
N LEU A 113 -0.76 0.89 -5.82
CA LEU A 113 -0.62 1.05 -7.26
C LEU A 113 -1.90 1.58 -7.91
N ASP A 114 -3.08 1.10 -7.51
CA ASP A 114 -4.35 1.62 -8.02
C ASP A 114 -4.54 3.11 -7.66
N SER A 115 -4.04 3.54 -6.51
CA SER A 115 -4.08 4.96 -6.11
C SER A 115 -3.18 5.84 -6.98
N LEU A 116 -2.06 5.30 -7.46
CA LEU A 116 -1.03 6.03 -8.20
C LEU A 116 -1.18 5.97 -9.72
N LEU A 117 -2.12 5.16 -10.23
CA LEU A 117 -2.41 5.06 -11.66
C LEU A 117 -2.82 6.44 -12.21
N GLY A 118 -2.15 6.88 -13.26
CA GLY A 118 -2.35 8.22 -13.83
C GLY A 118 -1.63 9.35 -13.08
N ILE A 119 -1.05 9.07 -11.92
CA ILE A 119 -0.33 10.04 -11.07
C ILE A 119 1.19 9.82 -11.18
N ALA A 120 1.66 8.60 -11.01
CA ALA A 120 3.08 8.24 -11.03
C ALA A 120 3.48 7.39 -12.25
N PHE A 121 2.52 6.81 -12.93
CA PHE A 121 2.70 6.00 -14.13
C PHE A 121 1.39 5.97 -14.92
N LYS A 122 1.45 5.54 -16.17
CA LYS A 122 0.27 5.52 -17.06
C LYS A 122 -0.47 4.21 -17.06
N ASP A 123 0.23 3.09 -16.89
CA ASP A 123 -0.37 1.75 -16.97
C ASP A 123 0.37 0.79 -16.05
N ASP A 124 -0.38 -0.10 -15.41
CA ASP A 124 0.18 -1.12 -14.51
C ASP A 124 1.13 -2.09 -15.24
N SER A 125 0.95 -2.28 -16.54
CA SER A 125 1.82 -3.12 -17.37
C SER A 125 3.27 -2.63 -17.47
N GLN A 126 3.53 -1.39 -17.06
CA GLN A 126 4.89 -0.84 -17.04
C GLN A 126 5.78 -1.48 -15.96
N PHE A 127 5.20 -2.11 -14.96
CA PHE A 127 5.97 -2.72 -13.88
C PHE A 127 6.57 -4.05 -14.29
N VAL A 128 7.89 -4.11 -14.32
CA VAL A 128 8.67 -5.33 -14.59
C VAL A 128 9.13 -6.00 -13.28
N GLY A 129 9.02 -5.31 -12.17
CA GLY A 129 9.34 -5.82 -10.85
C GLY A 129 8.44 -5.19 -9.78
N LEU A 130 7.92 -6.04 -8.91
CA LEU A 130 7.06 -5.63 -7.80
C LEU A 130 7.50 -6.33 -6.54
N SER A 131 7.62 -5.60 -5.45
CA SER A 131 7.85 -6.17 -4.12
C SER A 131 7.01 -5.48 -3.05
N VAL A 132 6.57 -6.27 -2.10
CA VAL A 132 5.85 -5.78 -0.92
C VAL A 132 6.39 -6.49 0.30
N THR A 133 6.64 -5.74 1.36
CA THR A 133 7.02 -6.26 2.66
C THR A 133 6.05 -5.80 3.72
N LYS A 134 5.79 -6.69 4.69
CA LYS A 134 4.95 -6.38 5.85
C LYS A 134 5.78 -6.60 7.11
N GLU A 135 5.80 -5.62 7.98
CA GLU A 135 6.53 -5.70 9.25
C GLU A 135 5.76 -5.01 10.37
N TRP A 136 6.08 -5.37 11.61
CA TRP A 136 5.56 -4.65 12.76
C TRP A 136 6.30 -3.33 12.97
N ALA A 137 5.55 -2.28 13.25
CA ALA A 137 6.09 -1.00 13.69
C ALA A 137 6.30 -1.06 15.22
N LEU A 138 7.48 -1.48 15.65
CA LEU A 138 7.83 -1.62 17.07
C LEU A 138 8.49 -0.36 17.64
N ASP A 139 9.48 0.18 16.92
CA ASP A 139 10.26 1.34 17.34
C ASP A 139 9.95 2.60 16.52
N SER A 140 8.84 2.57 15.78
CA SER A 140 8.51 3.60 14.81
C SER A 140 7.01 3.65 14.58
N GLU A 141 6.56 4.73 13.96
CA GLU A 141 5.16 4.90 13.59
C GLU A 141 4.76 3.94 12.47
N GLU A 142 3.51 3.50 12.50
CA GLU A 142 2.92 2.77 11.38
C GLU A 142 2.89 3.66 10.13
N GLY A 143 2.98 3.03 8.97
CA GLY A 143 2.98 3.75 7.71
C GLY A 143 3.31 2.86 6.53
N ILE A 144 3.31 3.48 5.37
CA ILE A 144 3.80 2.88 4.14
C ILE A 144 4.97 3.69 3.60
N HIS A 145 5.95 2.99 3.08
CA HIS A 145 7.04 3.59 2.31
C HIS A 145 6.97 3.03 0.88
N VAL A 146 6.90 3.93 -0.10
CA VAL A 146 6.77 3.59 -1.52
C VAL A 146 7.98 4.10 -2.27
N THR A 147 8.59 3.21 -3.04
CA THR A 147 9.66 3.57 -3.97
C THR A 147 9.29 3.04 -5.35
N ILE A 148 9.24 3.92 -6.34
CA ILE A 148 9.04 3.56 -7.75
C ILE A 148 10.22 4.12 -8.51
N ARG A 149 10.91 3.26 -9.28
CA ARG A 149 12.07 3.66 -10.06
C ARG A 149 12.01 3.13 -11.48
N GLU A 150 12.61 3.87 -12.38
CA GLU A 150 12.86 3.40 -13.73
C GLU A 150 13.86 2.24 -13.71
N VAL A 151 13.55 1.20 -14.50
CA VAL A 151 14.48 0.10 -14.73
C VAL A 151 15.33 0.44 -15.93
N GLY A 152 16.63 0.66 -15.70
CA GLY A 152 17.58 0.91 -16.75
C GLY A 152 17.76 -0.31 -17.67
N LEU A 153 18.08 -0.07 -18.93
CA LEU A 153 18.52 -1.13 -19.84
C LEU A 153 19.86 -1.69 -19.34
N ALA A 154 19.88 -3.00 -19.16
CA ALA A 154 21.12 -3.70 -18.85
C ALA A 154 22.05 -3.76 -20.07
#